data_65e2a7aafb4d17b5ae9c180f6c787768
#
_entry.id   65e2a7aafb4d17b5ae9c180f6c787768
#
_cell.length_a   1.000
_cell.length_b   1.000
_cell.length_c   1.000
_cell.angle_alpha   90.00
_cell.angle_beta   90.00
_cell.angle_gamma   90.00
#
_symmetry.space_group_name_H-M   'P 1'
#
loop_
_entity.id
_entity.type
_entity.pdbx_description
1 polymer ?
#
loop_
_entity_poly.entity_id
_entity_poly.type
_entity_poly.pdbx_seq_one_letter_code
_entity_poly.pdbx_strand_id
1 'polypeptide(L)'
;VPLLEHKMSTAYMVFEPRMMSSTYLMDGHRVYLNQLLFGTFQKGQSILSWSQEGEMPYVLGLQLVLPILFIPLVWKSFKADNSIYLKFTLAGLVSLYFMSFFFSWQWLPKFFAFVQYPWRLLMFSVFFFSIPAAKVMCSFFTKIEYKHIFIGIVVIFIYLEPLINVANPHPQYIDEVYDVVDTLDPNRDGSYGAASFEYLPVTARYNLDYLRERSGDVLITEGQGEAQIIDKAYTNLIANIKTDTPTTLELPYIYYLGYRVELTSNSGETYLLEPMESEYGFVSVELTEPTEGELKVSYEGTRLTQIAYSISGIGFICFLGYCVLFTRKKDKSN
;
A
#
# COMPACT_ATOMS: atom_id res chain seq x y z
N VAL A 1 3.10 -13.93 1.24
CA VAL A 1 2.49 -13.66 2.56
C VAL A 1 1.27 -12.77 2.44
N PRO A 2 1.31 -11.56 1.81
CA PRO A 2 0.12 -10.70 1.73
C PRO A 2 -1.11 -11.40 1.14
N LEU A 3 -0.93 -12.24 0.11
CA LEU A 3 -2.03 -12.99 -0.50
C LEU A 3 -2.64 -14.05 0.44
N LEU A 4 -1.83 -14.70 1.28
CA LEU A 4 -2.31 -15.68 2.25
C LEU A 4 -3.04 -14.98 3.39
N GLU A 5 -2.47 -13.90 3.89
CA GLU A 5 -3.08 -13.07 4.93
C GLU A 5 -4.40 -12.46 4.46
N HIS A 6 -4.41 -11.92 3.24
CA HIS A 6 -5.61 -11.47 2.57
C HIS A 6 -6.67 -12.58 2.50
N LYS A 7 -6.29 -13.78 2.06
CA LYS A 7 -7.22 -14.91 1.97
C LYS A 7 -7.73 -15.35 3.35
N MET A 8 -6.94 -15.28 4.39
CA MET A 8 -7.38 -15.56 5.76
C MET A 8 -8.30 -14.48 6.29
N SER A 9 -8.05 -13.22 5.95
CA SER A 9 -8.85 -12.07 6.35
C SER A 9 -10.15 -11.91 5.54
N THR A 10 -10.27 -12.52 4.35
CA THR A 10 -11.47 -12.41 3.50
C THR A 10 -12.75 -12.95 4.13
N ALA A 11 -12.64 -13.84 5.12
CA ALA A 11 -13.79 -14.30 5.87
C ALA A 11 -14.38 -13.22 6.79
N TYR A 12 -13.59 -12.20 7.12
CA TYR A 12 -13.92 -11.17 8.11
C TYR A 12 -14.09 -9.77 7.50
N MET A 13 -13.67 -9.56 6.27
CA MET A 13 -13.69 -8.25 5.62
C MET A 13 -14.71 -8.19 4.49
N VAL A 14 -15.44 -7.09 4.40
CA VAL A 14 -16.25 -6.80 3.23
C VAL A 14 -15.33 -6.30 2.12
N PHE A 15 -15.10 -7.18 1.14
CA PHE A 15 -14.66 -6.70 -0.16
C PHE A 15 -15.88 -6.20 -0.90
N GLU A 16 -15.87 -4.95 -1.34
CA GLU A 16 -16.88 -4.46 -2.27
C GLU A 16 -16.89 -5.40 -3.49
N PRO A 17 -17.90 -6.28 -3.65
CA PRO A 17 -17.91 -7.24 -4.76
C PRO A 17 -17.87 -6.56 -6.12
N ARG A 18 -18.25 -5.28 -6.18
CA ARG A 18 -18.30 -4.48 -7.40
C ARG A 18 -16.91 -4.20 -7.97
N MET A 19 -15.91 -3.95 -7.14
CA MET A 19 -14.55 -3.65 -7.62
C MET A 19 -13.76 -4.89 -8.02
N MET A 20 -14.04 -6.04 -7.41
CA MET A 20 -13.31 -7.29 -7.69
C MET A 20 -14.03 -8.25 -8.64
N SER A 21 -15.30 -8.03 -8.95
CA SER A 21 -16.12 -9.02 -9.66
C SER A 21 -16.22 -8.85 -11.16
N SER A 22 -15.72 -7.76 -11.73
CA SER A 22 -15.99 -7.42 -13.12
C SER A 22 -14.79 -6.83 -13.85
N THR A 23 -14.32 -7.53 -14.87
CA THR A 23 -13.38 -6.98 -15.85
C THR A 23 -13.93 -5.76 -16.58
N TYR A 24 -15.26 -5.55 -16.53
CA TYR A 24 -15.90 -4.36 -17.08
C TYR A 24 -15.48 -3.08 -16.37
N LEU A 25 -15.38 -3.10 -15.03
CA LEU A 25 -14.93 -1.93 -14.27
C LEU A 25 -13.48 -1.56 -14.57
N MET A 26 -12.65 -2.54 -14.90
CA MET A 26 -11.27 -2.30 -15.28
C MET A 26 -11.13 -1.46 -16.56
N ASP A 27 -12.08 -1.57 -17.48
CA ASP A 27 -12.06 -0.79 -18.71
C ASP A 27 -12.23 0.72 -18.47
N GLY A 28 -12.88 1.11 -17.36
CA GLY A 28 -12.97 2.50 -16.92
C GLY A 28 -11.66 3.08 -16.37
N HIS A 29 -10.71 2.22 -16.01
CA HIS A 29 -9.43 2.59 -15.40
C HIS A 29 -8.22 2.36 -16.32
N ARG A 30 -8.45 2.29 -17.63
CA ARG A 30 -7.40 2.20 -18.64
C ARG A 30 -6.69 3.54 -18.80
N VAL A 31 -5.41 3.49 -19.16
CA VAL A 31 -4.55 4.67 -19.30
C VAL A 31 -4.48 5.12 -20.75
N TYR A 32 -4.58 6.42 -20.98
CA TYR A 32 -4.38 7.03 -22.30
C TYR A 32 -2.91 7.38 -22.52
N LEU A 33 -2.47 7.39 -23.77
CA LEU A 33 -1.06 7.67 -24.12
C LEU A 33 -0.57 9.03 -23.66
N ASN A 34 -1.42 10.06 -23.69
CA ASN A 34 -1.08 11.37 -23.17
C ASN A 34 -0.82 11.36 -21.67
N GLN A 35 -1.55 10.55 -20.88
CA GLN A 35 -1.32 10.40 -19.44
C GLN A 35 0.04 9.76 -19.14
N LEU A 36 0.53 8.88 -20.02
CA LEU A 36 1.84 8.23 -19.86
C LEU A 36 3.02 9.18 -20.07
N LEU A 37 2.83 10.27 -20.80
CA LEU A 37 3.88 11.23 -21.16
C LEU A 37 3.80 12.52 -20.35
N PHE A 38 2.60 12.99 -20.06
CA PHE A 38 2.34 14.34 -19.56
C PHE A 38 1.33 14.35 -18.39
N GLY A 39 1.25 13.29 -17.61
CA GLY A 39 0.36 13.23 -16.46
C GLY A 39 0.74 14.30 -15.43
N THR A 40 -0.23 15.09 -15.01
CA THR A 40 -0.12 15.97 -13.85
C THR A 40 -0.79 15.31 -12.65
N PHE A 41 -0.32 15.62 -11.45
CA PHE A 41 -0.95 15.15 -10.22
C PHE A 41 -2.28 15.90 -10.06
N GLN A 42 -3.37 15.23 -10.39
CA GLN A 42 -4.72 15.78 -10.24
C GLN A 42 -5.55 14.76 -9.47
N LYS A 43 -6.44 15.26 -8.65
CA LYS A 43 -7.41 14.44 -7.94
C LYS A 43 -8.47 13.96 -8.90
N GLY A 44 -8.83 12.71 -8.81
CA GLY A 44 -9.95 12.15 -9.52
C GLY A 44 -9.63 10.80 -10.16
N GLN A 45 -10.62 9.96 -10.40
CA GLN A 45 -10.46 8.63 -10.99
C GLN A 45 -10.05 8.75 -12.45
N SER A 46 -9.27 7.79 -12.95
CA SER A 46 -8.93 7.72 -14.37
C SER A 46 -10.19 7.92 -15.21
N ILE A 47 -10.28 9.07 -15.84
CA ILE A 47 -11.48 9.48 -16.56
C ILE A 47 -11.52 8.77 -17.91
N LEU A 48 -12.70 8.34 -18.31
CA LEU A 48 -13.00 7.74 -19.61
C LEU A 48 -12.76 8.67 -20.82
N SER A 49 -12.07 9.79 -20.62
CA SER A 49 -11.84 10.78 -21.66
C SER A 49 -10.36 11.08 -21.85
N TRP A 50 -10.01 11.55 -23.03
CA TRP A 50 -8.68 12.10 -23.35
C TRP A 50 -8.36 13.40 -22.61
N SER A 51 -9.18 13.81 -21.63
CA SER A 51 -8.90 14.95 -20.79
C SER A 51 -7.66 14.68 -19.95
N GLN A 52 -6.89 15.72 -19.67
CA GLN A 52 -5.72 15.64 -18.80
C GLN A 52 -6.11 15.53 -17.31
N GLU A 53 -7.38 15.62 -17.01
CA GLU A 53 -7.95 15.56 -15.67
C GLU A 53 -8.06 14.10 -15.22
N GLY A 54 -7.03 13.56 -14.64
CA GLY A 54 -6.99 12.21 -14.10
C GLY A 54 -6.44 12.21 -12.69
N GLU A 55 -6.80 11.21 -11.89
CA GLU A 55 -6.50 11.10 -10.46
C GLU A 55 -5.04 11.04 -10.12
N MET A 56 -4.28 10.35 -10.95
CA MET A 56 -2.90 10.02 -10.66
C MET A 56 -2.01 10.28 -11.86
N PRO A 57 -0.76 10.72 -11.65
CA PRO A 57 0.21 10.81 -12.71
C PRO A 57 0.67 9.41 -13.11
N TYR A 58 0.04 8.81 -14.11
CA TYR A 58 0.47 7.54 -14.70
C TYR A 58 1.65 7.74 -15.65
N VAL A 59 2.66 8.49 -15.23
CA VAL A 59 3.78 8.88 -16.06
C VAL A 59 4.81 7.78 -16.14
N LEU A 60 5.15 7.36 -17.35
CA LEU A 60 6.27 6.45 -17.60
C LEU A 60 7.63 7.17 -17.43
N GLY A 61 7.63 8.48 -17.67
CA GLY A 61 8.80 9.33 -17.58
C GLY A 61 9.62 9.39 -18.88
N LEU A 62 10.03 10.60 -19.26
CA LEU A 62 10.84 10.83 -20.45
C LEU A 62 12.19 10.09 -20.41
N GLN A 63 12.73 9.88 -19.23
CA GLN A 63 13.97 9.12 -18.99
C GLN A 63 13.90 7.66 -19.45
N LEU A 64 12.69 7.09 -19.54
CA LEU A 64 12.48 5.75 -20.10
C LEU A 64 12.00 5.79 -21.55
N VAL A 65 11.14 6.73 -21.89
CA VAL A 65 10.55 6.86 -23.24
C VAL A 65 11.59 7.22 -24.27
N LEU A 66 12.41 8.24 -24.03
CA LEU A 66 13.42 8.69 -25.00
C LEU A 66 14.44 7.60 -25.35
N PRO A 67 15.09 6.91 -24.37
CA PRO A 67 16.00 5.82 -24.72
C PRO A 67 15.33 4.71 -25.53
N ILE A 68 14.08 4.35 -25.22
CA ILE A 68 13.34 3.33 -25.97
C ILE A 68 13.13 3.77 -27.43
N LEU A 69 12.80 5.05 -27.68
CA LEU A 69 12.67 5.59 -29.03
C LEU A 69 14.00 5.60 -29.79
N PHE A 70 15.14 5.65 -29.08
CA PHE A 70 16.46 5.63 -29.71
C PHE A 70 17.04 4.22 -29.95
N ILE A 71 16.33 3.15 -29.58
CA ILE A 71 16.74 1.77 -29.85
C ILE A 71 17.15 1.56 -31.33
N PRO A 72 16.42 2.07 -32.33
CA PRO A 72 16.82 1.91 -33.73
C PRO A 72 18.22 2.42 -34.05
N LEU A 73 18.67 3.48 -33.38
CA LEU A 73 19.99 4.07 -33.61
C LEU A 73 21.13 3.20 -33.04
N VAL A 74 20.85 2.38 -32.05
CA VAL A 74 21.81 1.47 -31.41
C VAL A 74 21.49 0.00 -31.72
N TRP A 75 20.70 -0.26 -32.75
CA TRP A 75 20.17 -1.59 -33.10
C TRP A 75 21.26 -2.69 -33.20
N LYS A 76 22.41 -2.35 -33.79
CA LYS A 76 23.52 -3.31 -33.92
C LYS A 76 24.00 -3.78 -32.54
N SER A 77 24.15 -2.87 -31.59
CA SER A 77 24.56 -3.19 -30.20
C SER A 77 23.49 -4.00 -29.47
N PHE A 78 22.23 -3.70 -29.71
CA PHE A 78 21.11 -4.46 -29.13
C PHE A 78 21.05 -5.89 -29.61
N LYS A 79 21.31 -6.12 -30.89
CA LYS A 79 21.25 -7.44 -31.50
C LYS A 79 22.43 -8.33 -31.09
N ALA A 80 23.59 -7.73 -30.79
CA ALA A 80 24.80 -8.45 -30.42
C ALA A 80 24.68 -9.16 -29.04
N ASP A 81 23.86 -8.65 -28.12
CA ASP A 81 23.72 -9.15 -26.74
C ASP A 81 22.56 -10.17 -26.59
N ASN A 82 22.51 -11.21 -27.43
CA ASN A 82 21.55 -12.31 -27.35
C ASN A 82 20.06 -11.87 -27.27
N SER A 83 19.71 -10.75 -27.86
CA SER A 83 18.33 -10.24 -27.89
C SER A 83 17.65 -10.02 -26.53
N ILE A 84 18.39 -10.09 -25.40
CA ILE A 84 17.78 -9.94 -24.07
C ILE A 84 17.11 -8.59 -23.90
N TYR A 85 17.76 -7.51 -24.35
CA TYR A 85 17.21 -6.15 -24.28
C TYR A 85 15.93 -6.01 -25.12
N LEU A 86 15.87 -6.70 -26.26
CA LEU A 86 14.68 -6.72 -27.11
C LEU A 86 13.51 -7.44 -26.40
N LYS A 87 13.79 -8.54 -25.69
CA LYS A 87 12.78 -9.27 -24.90
C LYS A 87 12.23 -8.38 -23.79
N PHE A 88 13.09 -7.65 -23.08
CA PHE A 88 12.66 -6.68 -22.05
C PHE A 88 11.84 -5.54 -22.65
N THR A 89 12.28 -4.99 -23.79
CA THR A 89 11.51 -3.95 -24.51
C THR A 89 10.12 -4.47 -24.89
N LEU A 90 10.04 -5.69 -25.45
CA LEU A 90 8.76 -6.29 -25.82
C LEU A 90 7.87 -6.53 -24.61
N ALA A 91 8.42 -7.03 -23.49
CA ALA A 91 7.68 -7.23 -22.26
C ALA A 91 7.12 -5.90 -21.71
N GLY A 92 7.89 -4.81 -21.76
CA GLY A 92 7.44 -3.47 -21.42
C GLY A 92 6.31 -2.96 -22.30
N LEU A 93 6.42 -3.16 -23.62
CA LEU A 93 5.37 -2.79 -24.58
C LEU A 93 4.09 -3.61 -24.38
N VAL A 94 4.22 -4.90 -24.07
CA VAL A 94 3.07 -5.76 -23.75
C VAL A 94 2.38 -5.28 -22.49
N SER A 95 3.13 -4.91 -21.44
CA SER A 95 2.56 -4.34 -20.22
C SER A 95 1.85 -3.00 -20.49
N LEU A 96 2.43 -2.11 -21.31
CA LEU A 96 1.79 -0.87 -21.73
C LEU A 96 0.50 -1.13 -22.53
N TYR A 97 0.53 -2.10 -23.43
CA TYR A 97 -0.64 -2.45 -24.23
C TYR A 97 -1.81 -2.88 -23.35
N PHE A 98 -1.56 -3.78 -22.39
CA PHE A 98 -2.60 -4.27 -21.49
C PHE A 98 -3.17 -3.18 -20.57
N MET A 99 -2.39 -2.18 -20.18
CA MET A 99 -2.92 -1.09 -19.35
C MET A 99 -3.56 0.04 -20.15
N SER A 100 -3.31 0.11 -21.48
CA SER A 100 -3.77 1.18 -22.32
C SER A 100 -5.23 1.00 -22.73
N PHE A 101 -5.84 2.10 -23.22
CA PHE A 101 -7.20 2.09 -23.75
C PHE A 101 -7.35 1.21 -25.00
N PHE A 102 -6.27 0.80 -25.65
CA PHE A 102 -6.30 -0.08 -26.83
C PHE A 102 -6.72 -1.52 -26.50
N PHE A 103 -6.62 -1.93 -25.24
CA PHE A 103 -6.97 -3.25 -24.79
C PHE A 103 -8.23 -3.23 -23.93
N SER A 104 -9.23 -4.07 -24.24
CA SER A 104 -10.41 -4.23 -23.40
C SER A 104 -10.26 -5.44 -22.49
N TRP A 105 -10.33 -5.20 -21.18
CA TRP A 105 -10.26 -6.23 -20.17
C TRP A 105 -11.50 -7.14 -20.16
N GLN A 106 -12.60 -6.72 -20.77
CA GLN A 106 -13.81 -7.52 -20.94
C GLN A 106 -13.55 -8.79 -21.77
N TRP A 107 -12.52 -8.80 -22.60
CA TRP A 107 -12.13 -9.99 -23.40
C TRP A 107 -11.50 -11.08 -22.55
N LEU A 108 -11.07 -10.76 -21.33
CA LEU A 108 -10.43 -11.70 -20.44
C LEU A 108 -11.44 -12.38 -19.51
N PRO A 109 -11.17 -13.64 -19.10
CA PRO A 109 -11.94 -14.30 -18.05
C PRO A 109 -11.97 -13.49 -16.76
N LYS A 110 -13.08 -13.62 -16.00
CA LYS A 110 -13.27 -12.93 -14.70
C LYS A 110 -12.13 -13.11 -13.70
N PHE A 111 -11.38 -14.19 -13.82
CA PHE A 111 -10.19 -14.44 -13.01
C PHE A 111 -9.21 -13.25 -13.04
N PHE A 112 -9.06 -12.58 -14.18
CA PHE A 112 -8.15 -11.43 -14.30
C PHE A 112 -8.62 -10.18 -13.56
N ALA A 113 -9.85 -10.16 -13.06
CA ALA A 113 -10.37 -9.04 -12.24
C ALA A 113 -9.54 -8.80 -10.96
N PHE A 114 -8.70 -9.75 -10.53
CA PHE A 114 -7.77 -9.55 -9.41
C PHE A 114 -6.77 -8.41 -9.63
N VAL A 115 -6.49 -8.03 -10.88
CA VAL A 115 -5.63 -6.88 -11.20
C VAL A 115 -6.27 -5.58 -10.72
N GLN A 116 -7.60 -5.50 -10.67
CA GLN A 116 -8.43 -4.36 -10.28
C GLN A 116 -8.26 -3.13 -11.17
N TYR A 117 -7.02 -2.64 -11.28
CA TYR A 117 -6.66 -1.43 -12.00
C TYR A 117 -5.58 -1.72 -13.04
N PRO A 118 -5.86 -1.55 -14.34
CA PRO A 118 -4.87 -1.77 -15.41
C PRO A 118 -3.57 -0.97 -15.23
N TRP A 119 -3.64 0.25 -14.70
CA TRP A 119 -2.48 1.09 -14.45
C TRP A 119 -1.44 0.48 -13.48
N ARG A 120 -1.81 -0.53 -12.68
CA ARG A 120 -0.84 -1.29 -11.86
C ARG A 120 0.25 -1.96 -12.70
N LEU A 121 -0.03 -2.22 -13.99
CA LEU A 121 0.96 -2.76 -14.91
C LEU A 121 2.06 -1.74 -15.26
N LEU A 122 1.90 -0.46 -14.92
CA LEU A 122 2.94 0.56 -15.10
C LEU A 122 4.24 0.16 -14.40
N MET A 123 4.15 -0.43 -13.20
CA MET A 123 5.30 -0.94 -12.46
C MET A 123 6.13 -1.92 -13.30
N PHE A 124 5.47 -2.84 -14.00
CA PHE A 124 6.16 -3.79 -14.88
C PHE A 124 6.74 -3.09 -16.10
N SER A 125 6.01 -2.13 -16.69
CA SER A 125 6.52 -1.35 -17.83
C SER A 125 7.78 -0.58 -17.46
N VAL A 126 7.78 0.11 -16.31
CA VAL A 126 8.96 0.82 -15.78
C VAL A 126 10.13 -0.13 -15.57
N PHE A 127 9.91 -1.26 -14.90
CA PHE A 127 10.94 -2.27 -14.68
C PHE A 127 11.52 -2.80 -16.00
N PHE A 128 10.66 -3.23 -16.92
CA PHE A 128 11.12 -3.80 -18.18
C PHE A 128 11.82 -2.79 -19.09
N PHE A 129 11.39 -1.52 -19.10
CA PHE A 129 12.05 -0.48 -19.90
C PHE A 129 13.35 0.05 -19.29
N SER A 130 13.54 -0.03 -17.98
CA SER A 130 14.75 0.45 -17.34
C SER A 130 16.02 -0.24 -17.86
N ILE A 131 15.92 -1.54 -18.15
CA ILE A 131 17.05 -2.36 -18.61
C ILE A 131 17.49 -1.98 -20.04
N PRO A 132 16.61 -1.96 -21.07
CA PRO A 132 17.00 -1.49 -22.40
C PRO A 132 17.33 0.01 -22.43
N ALA A 133 16.67 0.85 -21.63
CA ALA A 133 17.00 2.26 -21.53
C ALA A 133 18.44 2.46 -21.03
N ALA A 134 18.85 1.77 -19.98
CA ALA A 134 20.22 1.78 -19.50
C ALA A 134 21.23 1.35 -20.57
N LYS A 135 20.93 0.30 -21.34
CA LYS A 135 21.80 -0.16 -22.46
C LYS A 135 21.93 0.91 -23.54
N VAL A 136 20.82 1.53 -23.95
CA VAL A 136 20.84 2.62 -24.94
C VAL A 136 21.72 3.77 -24.42
N MET A 137 21.47 4.23 -23.20
CA MET A 137 22.23 5.30 -22.58
C MET A 137 23.73 4.95 -22.52
N CYS A 138 24.10 3.77 -22.05
CA CYS A 138 25.50 3.33 -22.04
C CYS A 138 26.13 3.36 -23.45
N SER A 139 25.39 2.95 -24.48
CA SER A 139 25.87 2.93 -25.86
C SER A 139 26.14 4.34 -26.41
N PHE A 140 25.37 5.34 -25.95
CA PHE A 140 25.64 6.75 -26.30
C PHE A 140 26.79 7.32 -25.49
N PHE A 141 26.86 7.06 -24.18
CA PHE A 141 27.85 7.66 -23.27
C PHE A 141 29.28 7.19 -23.50
N THR A 142 29.48 6.01 -24.07
CA THR A 142 30.84 5.56 -24.42
C THR A 142 31.52 6.44 -25.44
N LYS A 143 30.75 7.29 -26.17
CA LYS A 143 31.23 8.19 -27.21
C LYS A 143 31.34 9.65 -26.79
N ILE A 144 30.93 9.97 -25.55
CA ILE A 144 30.88 11.37 -25.08
C ILE A 144 32.04 11.60 -24.11
N GLU A 145 32.87 12.60 -24.42
CA GLU A 145 34.04 12.99 -23.61
C GLU A 145 33.64 13.44 -22.21
N TYR A 146 32.47 14.08 -22.07
CA TYR A 146 31.93 14.63 -20.82
C TYR A 146 30.79 13.79 -20.22
N LYS A 147 30.90 12.46 -20.30
CA LYS A 147 29.87 11.50 -19.85
C LYS A 147 29.34 11.74 -18.43
N HIS A 148 30.23 12.17 -17.51
CA HIS A 148 29.85 12.40 -16.10
C HIS A 148 28.94 13.61 -15.95
N ILE A 149 29.19 14.69 -16.72
CA ILE A 149 28.33 15.88 -16.70
C ILE A 149 26.96 15.54 -17.27
N PHE A 150 26.93 14.77 -18.36
CA PHE A 150 25.67 14.37 -18.96
C PHE A 150 24.86 13.42 -18.06
N ILE A 151 25.49 12.47 -17.38
CA ILE A 151 24.85 11.62 -16.38
C ILE A 151 24.26 12.49 -15.27
N GLY A 152 25.00 13.48 -14.78
CA GLY A 152 24.51 14.43 -13.78
C GLY A 152 23.26 15.18 -14.24
N ILE A 153 23.24 15.67 -15.49
CA ILE A 153 22.07 16.34 -16.08
C ILE A 153 20.88 15.37 -16.14
N VAL A 154 21.07 14.15 -16.60
CA VAL A 154 19.98 13.13 -16.66
C VAL A 154 19.43 12.83 -15.28
N VAL A 155 20.30 12.67 -14.27
CA VAL A 155 19.87 12.45 -12.89
C VAL A 155 19.05 13.64 -12.37
N ILE A 156 19.49 14.87 -12.65
CA ILE A 156 18.72 16.08 -12.28
C ILE A 156 17.32 16.05 -12.92
N PHE A 157 17.23 15.73 -14.22
CA PHE A 157 15.94 15.65 -14.91
C PHE A 157 15.02 14.55 -14.35
N ILE A 158 15.59 13.39 -13.97
CA ILE A 158 14.83 12.29 -13.34
C ILE A 158 14.17 12.74 -12.03
N TYR A 159 14.86 13.56 -11.24
CA TYR A 159 14.33 14.05 -9.96
C TYR A 159 13.54 15.34 -10.07
N LEU A 160 13.80 16.15 -11.08
CA LEU A 160 13.13 17.44 -11.26
C LEU A 160 11.64 17.28 -11.57
N GLU A 161 11.27 16.33 -12.39
CA GLU A 161 9.86 16.07 -12.78
C GLU A 161 8.98 15.70 -11.56
N PRO A 162 9.34 14.72 -10.73
CA PRO A 162 8.62 14.43 -9.48
C PRO A 162 8.59 15.60 -8.50
N LEU A 163 9.71 16.34 -8.38
CA LEU A 163 9.80 17.51 -7.51
C LEU A 163 8.85 18.64 -7.94
N ILE A 164 8.75 18.91 -9.24
CA ILE A 164 7.83 19.92 -9.75
C ILE A 164 6.38 19.50 -9.50
N ASN A 165 6.06 18.22 -9.70
CA ASN A 165 4.72 17.70 -9.47
C ASN A 165 4.33 17.74 -7.98
N VAL A 166 5.27 17.48 -7.06
CA VAL A 166 5.05 17.57 -5.61
C VAL A 166 5.03 19.03 -5.13
N ALA A 167 5.86 19.90 -5.73
CA ALA A 167 5.95 21.31 -5.32
C ALA A 167 4.75 22.18 -5.78
N ASN A 168 4.00 21.71 -6.77
CA ASN A 168 2.79 22.38 -7.26
C ASN A 168 1.53 21.51 -7.07
N PRO A 169 1.16 21.17 -5.82
CA PRO A 169 -0.10 20.47 -5.58
C PRO A 169 -1.24 21.41 -6.02
N HIS A 170 -2.24 20.83 -6.70
CA HIS A 170 -3.42 21.60 -7.09
C HIS A 170 -4.11 22.15 -5.83
N PRO A 171 -4.42 23.45 -5.73
CA PRO A 171 -5.00 24.04 -4.52
C PRO A 171 -6.26 23.32 -4.01
N GLN A 172 -7.15 22.89 -4.93
CA GLN A 172 -8.34 22.11 -4.58
C GLN A 172 -8.02 20.77 -3.92
N TYR A 173 -6.88 20.16 -4.27
CA TYR A 173 -6.46 18.91 -3.63
C TYR A 173 -6.05 19.12 -2.16
N ILE A 174 -5.43 20.26 -1.84
CA ILE A 174 -5.03 20.58 -0.48
C ILE A 174 -6.26 20.77 0.40
N ASP A 175 -7.22 21.59 -0.05
CA ASP A 175 -8.42 21.88 0.72
C ASP A 175 -9.25 20.61 0.98
N GLU A 176 -9.44 19.76 -0.01
CA GLU A 176 -10.18 18.50 0.15
C GLU A 176 -9.40 17.43 0.92
N VAL A 177 -8.07 17.42 0.88
CA VAL A 177 -7.24 16.52 1.72
C VAL A 177 -7.34 16.95 3.18
N TYR A 178 -7.35 18.24 3.47
CA TYR A 178 -7.56 18.73 4.83
C TYR A 178 -8.98 18.39 5.34
N ASP A 179 -10.01 18.52 4.52
CA ASP A 179 -11.35 18.08 4.88
C ASP A 179 -11.43 16.58 5.14
N VAL A 180 -10.73 15.77 4.36
CA VAL A 180 -10.65 14.31 4.57
C VAL A 180 -9.80 13.97 5.78
N VAL A 181 -8.69 14.67 6.01
CA VAL A 181 -7.84 14.48 7.20
C VAL A 181 -8.59 14.92 8.46
N ASP A 182 -9.36 16.02 8.41
CA ASP A 182 -10.24 16.43 9.51
C ASP A 182 -11.33 15.40 9.82
N THR A 183 -11.82 14.67 8.80
CA THR A 183 -12.76 13.55 9.01
C THR A 183 -12.08 12.26 9.47
N LEU A 184 -10.76 12.16 9.29
CA LEU A 184 -9.94 11.01 9.72
C LEU A 184 -9.12 11.30 10.99
N ASP A 185 -9.30 12.47 11.63
CA ASP A 185 -8.61 12.78 12.88
C ASP A 185 -9.01 11.74 13.95
N PRO A 186 -8.06 10.89 14.39
CA PRO A 186 -8.32 9.89 15.42
C PRO A 186 -8.67 10.52 16.78
N ASN A 187 -8.44 11.82 16.95
CA ASN A 187 -8.81 12.58 18.15
C ASN A 187 -10.16 13.29 18.02
N ARG A 188 -10.76 13.24 16.83
CA ARG A 188 -12.12 13.76 16.65
C ARG A 188 -13.08 12.72 17.20
N ASP A 189 -13.76 13.07 18.29
CA ASP A 189 -14.78 12.22 18.88
C ASP A 189 -15.72 11.67 17.80
N GLY A 190 -15.72 10.35 17.64
CA GLY A 190 -16.74 9.63 16.93
C GLY A 190 -16.56 9.36 15.43
N SER A 191 -15.38 9.49 14.81
CA SER A 191 -15.26 9.08 13.41
C SER A 191 -14.21 7.99 13.17
N TYR A 192 -14.62 6.74 13.25
CA TYR A 192 -13.87 5.63 12.67
C TYR A 192 -14.09 5.60 11.16
N GLY A 193 -13.76 6.69 10.46
CA GLY A 193 -13.94 6.84 9.04
C GLY A 193 -12.86 6.08 8.28
N ALA A 194 -13.16 4.88 7.84
CA ALA A 194 -12.41 4.28 6.76
C ALA A 194 -12.88 4.90 5.45
N ALA A 195 -11.97 5.53 4.70
CA ALA A 195 -12.27 6.03 3.37
C ALA A 195 -12.88 4.89 2.52
N SER A 196 -14.05 5.13 1.96
CA SER A 196 -14.79 4.16 1.12
C SER A 196 -15.28 2.89 1.84
N PHE A 197 -15.09 2.75 3.14
CA PHE A 197 -15.47 1.57 3.93
C PHE A 197 -14.88 0.25 3.39
N GLU A 198 -13.83 0.33 2.61
CA GLU A 198 -13.08 -0.83 2.14
C GLU A 198 -12.30 -1.44 3.29
N TYR A 199 -12.21 -2.77 3.28
CA TYR A 199 -11.46 -3.55 4.27
C TYR A 199 -12.01 -3.51 5.71
N LEU A 200 -13.19 -2.97 5.94
CA LEU A 200 -13.84 -3.10 7.23
C LEU A 200 -14.25 -4.56 7.51
N PRO A 201 -14.19 -5.02 8.76
CA PRO A 201 -14.84 -6.25 9.16
C PRO A 201 -16.33 -6.23 8.76
N VAL A 202 -16.87 -7.42 8.46
CA VAL A 202 -18.27 -7.55 8.02
C VAL A 202 -19.22 -6.94 9.04
N THR A 203 -19.00 -7.22 10.31
CA THR A 203 -19.81 -6.72 11.42
C THR A 203 -19.77 -5.20 11.50
N ALA A 204 -18.58 -4.59 11.43
CA ALA A 204 -18.42 -3.14 11.44
C ALA A 204 -19.11 -2.48 10.23
N ARG A 205 -19.03 -3.12 9.06
CA ARG A 205 -19.67 -2.61 7.83
C ARG A 205 -21.19 -2.55 7.93
N TYR A 206 -21.81 -3.49 8.63
CA TYR A 206 -23.25 -3.47 8.84
C TYR A 206 -23.71 -2.51 9.94
N ASN A 207 -22.78 -1.98 10.75
CA ASN A 207 -23.04 -1.10 11.88
C ASN A 207 -22.40 0.29 11.69
N LEU A 208 -22.49 0.86 10.48
CA LEU A 208 -21.82 2.14 10.14
C LEU A 208 -22.28 3.32 10.99
N ASP A 209 -23.53 3.34 11.41
CA ASP A 209 -24.04 4.42 12.26
C ASP A 209 -23.40 4.36 13.64
N TYR A 210 -23.25 3.15 14.21
CA TYR A 210 -22.50 2.96 15.44
C TYR A 210 -21.02 3.40 15.30
N LEU A 211 -20.37 3.08 14.18
CA LEU A 211 -19.00 3.52 13.91
C LEU A 211 -18.85 5.04 13.89
N ARG A 212 -19.86 5.74 13.39
CA ARG A 212 -19.85 7.22 13.29
C ARG A 212 -20.08 7.91 14.63
N GLU A 213 -20.87 7.29 15.49
CA GLU A 213 -21.30 7.88 16.74
C GLU A 213 -20.47 7.44 17.95
N ARG A 214 -19.71 6.35 17.81
CA ARG A 214 -18.91 5.77 18.89
C ARG A 214 -17.81 6.71 19.34
N SER A 215 -17.76 6.96 20.67
CA SER A 215 -16.66 7.73 21.28
C SER A 215 -15.31 6.98 21.20
N GLY A 216 -14.23 7.73 21.38
CA GLY A 216 -12.87 7.18 21.44
C GLY A 216 -12.51 6.48 22.75
N ASP A 217 -13.48 6.24 23.65
CA ASP A 217 -13.29 5.71 25.00
C ASP A 217 -13.35 4.18 25.06
N VAL A 218 -12.89 3.61 26.16
CA VAL A 218 -13.16 2.22 26.52
C VAL A 218 -14.58 2.15 27.06
N LEU A 219 -15.43 1.34 26.46
CA LEU A 219 -16.82 1.19 26.87
C LEU A 219 -16.99 -0.12 27.66
N ILE A 220 -17.80 -0.06 28.71
CA ILE A 220 -18.29 -1.21 29.44
C ILE A 220 -19.62 -1.62 28.78
N THR A 221 -19.63 -2.74 28.06
CA THR A 221 -20.83 -3.24 27.38
C THR A 221 -21.66 -4.15 28.25
N GLU A 222 -20.99 -4.88 29.16
CA GLU A 222 -21.65 -5.74 30.16
C GLU A 222 -20.92 -5.62 31.49
N GLY A 223 -21.63 -5.74 32.61
CA GLY A 223 -21.07 -5.63 33.94
C GLY A 223 -21.07 -4.21 34.51
N GLN A 224 -20.24 -3.97 35.52
CA GLN A 224 -20.11 -2.69 36.21
C GLN A 224 -18.65 -2.38 36.50
N GLY A 225 -18.26 -1.11 36.33
CA GLY A 225 -16.91 -0.65 36.59
C GLY A 225 -16.61 0.70 35.96
N GLU A 226 -15.35 1.06 35.95
CA GLU A 226 -14.84 2.30 35.36
C GLU A 226 -13.60 1.98 34.51
N ALA A 227 -13.42 2.68 33.39
CA ALA A 227 -12.25 2.60 32.56
C ALA A 227 -11.79 4.01 32.19
N GLN A 228 -10.52 4.31 32.38
CA GLN A 228 -9.94 5.61 32.07
C GLN A 228 -8.72 5.43 31.18
N ILE A 229 -8.74 6.01 29.98
CA ILE A 229 -7.60 6.02 29.07
C ILE A 229 -6.51 6.92 29.64
N ILE A 230 -5.29 6.40 29.76
CA ILE A 230 -4.09 7.13 30.15
C ILE A 230 -3.35 7.63 28.93
N ASP A 231 -3.16 6.74 27.94
CA ASP A 231 -2.47 7.03 26.69
C ASP A 231 -3.12 6.30 25.54
N LYS A 232 -3.22 6.96 24.39
CA LYS A 232 -3.80 6.41 23.17
C LYS A 232 -3.02 6.89 21.96
N ALA A 233 -2.55 5.94 21.19
CA ALA A 233 -1.92 6.15 19.90
C ALA A 233 -2.70 5.37 18.81
N TYR A 234 -2.24 5.40 17.56
CA TYR A 234 -2.94 4.81 16.41
C TYR A 234 -3.42 3.36 16.63
N THR A 235 -2.56 2.51 17.22
CA THR A 235 -2.84 1.07 17.43
C THR A 235 -2.53 0.61 18.84
N ASN A 236 -2.18 1.53 19.72
CA ASN A 236 -1.81 1.24 21.09
C ASN A 236 -2.68 2.04 22.05
N LEU A 237 -3.04 1.43 23.16
CA LEU A 237 -3.80 2.06 24.24
C LEU A 237 -3.31 1.56 25.58
N ILE A 238 -3.24 2.48 26.53
CA ILE A 238 -3.06 2.18 27.96
C ILE A 238 -4.25 2.78 28.69
N ALA A 239 -4.94 1.96 29.48
CA ALA A 239 -6.08 2.40 30.29
C ALA A 239 -6.04 1.79 31.68
N ASN A 240 -6.41 2.56 32.69
CA ASN A 240 -6.73 2.02 34.01
C ASN A 240 -8.16 1.50 33.99
N ILE A 241 -8.35 0.30 34.48
CA ILE A 241 -9.66 -0.31 34.62
C ILE A 241 -9.90 -0.72 36.06
N LYS A 242 -11.16 -0.59 36.48
CA LYS A 242 -11.65 -1.10 37.76
C LYS A 242 -13.05 -1.64 37.56
N THR A 243 -13.22 -2.95 37.78
CA THR A 243 -14.51 -3.61 37.59
C THR A 243 -14.98 -4.23 38.90
N ASP A 244 -16.26 -4.12 39.17
CA ASP A 244 -16.89 -4.64 40.40
C ASP A 244 -17.54 -6.01 40.18
N THR A 245 -17.76 -6.38 38.93
CA THR A 245 -18.39 -7.64 38.47
C THR A 245 -17.63 -8.20 37.29
N PRO A 246 -17.87 -9.46 36.87
CA PRO A 246 -17.49 -9.90 35.52
C PRO A 246 -17.96 -8.91 34.48
N THR A 247 -17.07 -8.49 33.58
CA THR A 247 -17.28 -7.31 32.73
C THR A 247 -16.75 -7.55 31.33
N THR A 248 -17.52 -7.11 30.33
CA THR A 248 -17.07 -7.05 28.93
C THR A 248 -16.70 -5.62 28.59
N LEU A 249 -15.48 -5.44 28.13
CA LEU A 249 -14.96 -4.15 27.68
C LEU A 249 -14.91 -4.12 26.15
N GLU A 250 -15.42 -3.05 25.55
CA GLU A 250 -15.23 -2.75 24.15
C GLU A 250 -14.20 -1.63 24.00
N LEU A 251 -13.11 -1.93 23.29
CA LEU A 251 -11.98 -1.03 23.09
C LEU A 251 -12.19 -0.15 21.86
N PRO A 252 -11.61 1.07 21.80
CA PRO A 252 -11.81 2.01 20.70
C PRO A 252 -10.98 1.65 19.46
N TYR A 253 -11.00 0.41 19.03
CA TYR A 253 -10.34 -0.10 17.84
C TYR A 253 -11.25 -1.07 17.10
N ILE A 254 -11.34 -0.89 15.78
CA ILE A 254 -12.01 -1.87 14.92
C ILE A 254 -11.25 -3.19 15.00
N TYR A 255 -11.97 -4.30 15.11
CA TYR A 255 -11.38 -5.62 15.27
C TYR A 255 -10.69 -6.10 14.00
N TYR A 256 -9.38 -6.36 14.13
CA TYR A 256 -8.59 -7.07 13.14
C TYR A 256 -7.77 -8.16 13.84
N LEU A 257 -7.46 -9.22 13.10
CA LEU A 257 -6.57 -10.27 13.63
C LEU A 257 -5.19 -9.69 13.91
N GLY A 258 -4.70 -9.90 15.14
CA GLY A 258 -3.35 -9.48 15.54
C GLY A 258 -3.30 -8.45 16.66
N TYR A 259 -4.43 -8.06 17.22
CA TYR A 259 -4.45 -7.34 18.48
C TYR A 259 -3.98 -8.24 19.64
N ARG A 260 -3.23 -7.65 20.55
CA ARG A 260 -2.79 -8.21 21.82
C ARG A 260 -3.28 -7.32 22.95
N VAL A 261 -3.91 -7.94 23.94
CA VAL A 261 -4.42 -7.24 25.11
C VAL A 261 -3.82 -7.86 26.36
N GLU A 262 -3.11 -7.06 27.13
CA GLU A 262 -2.47 -7.44 28.37
C GLU A 262 -3.10 -6.67 29.53
N LEU A 263 -3.39 -7.35 30.61
CA LEU A 263 -3.89 -6.78 31.84
C LEU A 263 -2.88 -7.00 32.95
N THR A 264 -2.35 -5.94 33.53
CA THR A 264 -1.47 -5.99 34.69
C THR A 264 -2.28 -5.58 35.92
N SER A 265 -2.51 -6.52 36.81
CA SER A 265 -3.24 -6.25 38.06
C SER A 265 -2.41 -5.40 39.02
N ASN A 266 -3.04 -4.79 40.00
CA ASN A 266 -2.36 -4.03 41.07
C ASN A 266 -1.38 -4.90 41.90
N SER A 267 -1.49 -6.23 41.84
CA SER A 267 -0.51 -7.17 42.43
C SER A 267 0.77 -7.32 41.60
N GLY A 268 0.81 -6.77 40.40
CA GLY A 268 1.92 -6.87 39.44
C GLY A 268 1.89 -8.12 38.56
N GLU A 269 0.84 -8.93 38.65
CA GLU A 269 0.64 -10.05 37.73
C GLU A 269 0.08 -9.60 36.40
N THR A 270 0.64 -10.11 35.30
CA THR A 270 0.20 -9.77 33.94
C THR A 270 -0.49 -10.97 33.30
N TYR A 271 -1.70 -10.74 32.81
CA TYR A 271 -2.56 -11.71 32.14
C TYR A 271 -2.72 -11.31 30.67
N LEU A 272 -2.65 -12.29 29.78
CA LEU A 272 -2.99 -12.10 28.38
C LEU A 272 -4.48 -12.39 28.20
N LEU A 273 -5.23 -11.37 27.79
CA LEU A 273 -6.65 -11.49 27.46
C LEU A 273 -6.82 -11.85 25.98
N GLU A 274 -7.80 -12.67 25.67
CA GLU A 274 -8.13 -13.02 24.29
C GLU A 274 -9.01 -11.94 23.67
N PRO A 275 -8.55 -11.20 22.64
CA PRO A 275 -9.36 -10.22 21.98
C PRO A 275 -10.37 -10.90 21.05
N MET A 276 -11.62 -10.48 21.14
CA MET A 276 -12.76 -10.94 20.34
C MET A 276 -13.37 -9.80 19.55
N GLU A 277 -14.19 -10.13 18.55
CA GLU A 277 -14.98 -9.15 17.83
C GLU A 277 -16.27 -8.86 18.60
N SER A 278 -16.54 -7.60 18.90
CA SER A 278 -17.81 -7.17 19.53
C SER A 278 -18.97 -7.25 18.54
N GLU A 279 -20.21 -7.10 19.03
CA GLU A 279 -21.43 -7.04 18.22
C GLU A 279 -21.36 -5.96 17.11
N TYR A 280 -20.56 -4.91 17.33
CA TYR A 280 -20.41 -3.78 16.40
C TYR A 280 -19.09 -3.78 15.61
N GLY A 281 -18.28 -4.84 15.75
CA GLY A 281 -17.04 -5.00 15.00
C GLY A 281 -15.82 -4.31 15.60
N PHE A 282 -15.86 -4.03 16.91
CA PHE A 282 -14.72 -3.50 17.66
C PHE A 282 -13.98 -4.62 18.42
N VAL A 283 -12.77 -4.30 18.88
CA VAL A 283 -12.04 -5.19 19.78
C VAL A 283 -12.75 -5.25 21.11
N SER A 284 -13.08 -6.45 21.57
CA SER A 284 -13.69 -6.71 22.85
C SER A 284 -12.86 -7.68 23.67
N VAL A 285 -12.90 -7.53 24.99
CA VAL A 285 -12.28 -8.48 25.95
C VAL A 285 -13.21 -8.73 27.11
N GLU A 286 -13.22 -9.97 27.60
CA GLU A 286 -14.01 -10.39 28.75
C GLU A 286 -13.12 -10.53 29.99
N LEU A 287 -13.57 -9.94 31.07
CA LEU A 287 -13.01 -10.09 32.42
C LEU A 287 -13.95 -10.98 33.22
N THR A 288 -13.51 -12.17 33.54
CA THR A 288 -14.35 -13.17 34.25
C THR A 288 -14.50 -12.91 35.74
N GLU A 289 -13.66 -12.04 36.30
CA GLU A 289 -13.67 -11.70 37.72
C GLU A 289 -13.51 -10.18 37.89
N PRO A 290 -14.00 -9.61 39.02
CA PRO A 290 -13.72 -8.24 39.38
C PRO A 290 -12.22 -7.95 39.37
N THR A 291 -11.81 -6.93 38.68
CA THR A 291 -10.38 -6.69 38.41
C THR A 291 -10.06 -5.19 38.49
N GLU A 292 -8.90 -4.88 39.07
CA GLU A 292 -8.35 -3.53 39.07
C GLU A 292 -6.90 -3.57 38.60
N GLY A 293 -6.57 -2.76 37.57
CA GLY A 293 -5.24 -2.76 36.98
C GLY A 293 -5.09 -1.93 35.73
N GLU A 294 -3.93 -2.06 35.09
CA GLU A 294 -3.59 -1.41 33.83
C GLU A 294 -3.84 -2.35 32.65
N LEU A 295 -4.69 -1.92 31.73
CA LEU A 295 -4.96 -2.59 30.47
C LEU A 295 -4.09 -1.98 29.37
N LYS A 296 -3.29 -2.83 28.71
CA LYS A 296 -2.46 -2.44 27.57
C LYS A 296 -2.92 -3.14 26.31
N VAL A 297 -3.21 -2.38 25.29
CA VAL A 297 -3.61 -2.88 23.97
C VAL A 297 -2.56 -2.53 22.96
N SER A 298 -2.20 -3.47 22.09
CA SER A 298 -1.27 -3.25 20.96
C SER A 298 -1.66 -4.09 19.76
N TYR A 299 -1.37 -3.59 18.57
CA TYR A 299 -1.50 -4.36 17.33
C TYR A 299 -0.14 -4.90 16.92
N GLU A 300 0.05 -6.20 17.05
CA GLU A 300 1.31 -6.89 16.73
C GLU A 300 1.28 -7.57 15.36
N GLY A 301 0.14 -7.55 14.68
CA GLY A 301 -0.08 -8.31 13.45
C GLY A 301 -0.27 -9.80 13.68
N THR A 302 -0.55 -10.51 12.60
CA THR A 302 -0.75 -11.95 12.65
C THR A 302 0.57 -12.71 12.80
N ARG A 303 0.54 -13.96 13.28
CA ARG A 303 1.73 -14.84 13.30
C ARG A 303 2.35 -15.01 11.92
N LEU A 304 1.52 -14.98 10.86
CA LEU A 304 1.96 -15.07 9.48
C LEU A 304 2.81 -13.86 9.08
N THR A 305 2.41 -12.65 9.49
CA THR A 305 3.17 -11.42 9.28
C THR A 305 4.53 -11.47 9.97
N GLN A 306 4.58 -11.94 11.21
CA GLN A 306 5.83 -12.09 11.97
C GLN A 306 6.80 -13.09 11.31
N ILE A 307 6.27 -14.23 10.84
CA ILE A 307 7.06 -15.22 10.08
C ILE A 307 7.59 -14.59 8.77
N ALA A 308 6.77 -13.80 8.09
CA ALA A 308 7.17 -13.14 6.87
C ALA A 308 8.30 -12.13 7.06
N TYR A 309 8.22 -11.32 8.11
CA TYR A 309 9.33 -10.41 8.46
C TYR A 309 10.61 -11.17 8.77
N SER A 310 10.52 -12.30 9.47
CA SER A 310 11.67 -13.15 9.78
C SER A 310 12.31 -13.72 8.50
N ILE A 311 11.50 -14.24 7.57
CA ILE A 311 11.96 -14.75 6.28
C ILE A 311 12.60 -13.63 5.45
N SER A 312 11.98 -12.45 5.41
CA SER A 312 12.49 -11.28 4.69
C SER A 312 13.83 -10.82 5.26
N GLY A 313 13.96 -10.79 6.58
CA GLY A 313 15.22 -10.45 7.26
C GLY A 313 16.34 -11.44 6.92
N ILE A 314 16.06 -12.73 6.97
CA ILE A 314 17.01 -13.78 6.57
C ILE A 314 17.40 -13.63 5.09
N GLY A 315 16.42 -13.41 4.21
CA GLY A 315 16.67 -13.19 2.78
C GLY A 315 17.56 -11.97 2.53
N PHE A 316 17.34 -10.89 3.26
CA PHE A 316 18.18 -9.69 3.17
C PHE A 316 19.61 -9.95 3.64
N ILE A 317 19.82 -10.65 4.74
CA ILE A 317 21.17 -11.04 5.24
C ILE A 317 21.87 -11.94 4.22
N CYS A 318 21.17 -12.93 3.66
CA CYS A 318 21.72 -13.80 2.62
C CYS A 318 22.12 -13.00 1.37
N PHE A 319 21.31 -12.02 0.95
CA PHE A 319 21.62 -11.15 -0.17
C PHE A 319 22.89 -10.31 0.09
N LEU A 320 23.01 -9.70 1.28
CA LEU A 320 24.23 -8.97 1.64
C LEU A 320 25.47 -9.87 1.65
N GLY A 321 25.34 -11.08 2.20
CA GLY A 321 26.42 -12.09 2.18
C GLY A 321 26.83 -12.45 0.75
N TYR A 322 25.85 -12.67 -0.13
CA TYR A 322 26.12 -12.91 -1.56
C TYR A 322 26.86 -11.74 -2.21
N CYS A 323 26.45 -10.50 -1.99
CA CYS A 323 27.12 -9.32 -2.53
C CYS A 323 28.58 -9.24 -2.08
N VAL A 324 28.86 -9.47 -0.80
CA VAL A 324 30.22 -9.46 -0.25
C VAL A 324 31.10 -10.57 -0.86
N LEU A 325 30.55 -11.78 -1.00
CA LEU A 325 31.29 -12.91 -1.58
C LEU A 325 31.56 -12.69 -3.08
N PHE A 326 30.60 -12.11 -3.79
CA PHE A 326 30.73 -11.84 -5.22
C PHE A 326 31.79 -10.75 -5.50
N THR A 327 31.82 -9.67 -4.71
CA THR A 327 32.85 -8.64 -4.83
C THR A 327 34.25 -9.19 -4.53
N ARG A 328 34.40 -9.98 -3.46
CA ARG A 328 35.70 -10.62 -3.12
C ARG A 328 36.21 -11.59 -4.20
N LYS A 329 35.30 -12.27 -4.91
CA LYS A 329 35.69 -13.18 -6.01
C LYS A 329 36.19 -12.41 -7.22
N LYS A 330 35.62 -11.24 -7.50
CA LYS A 330 36.04 -10.37 -8.60
C LYS A 330 37.42 -9.76 -8.37
N ASP A 331 37.75 -9.35 -7.14
CA ASP A 331 39.05 -8.81 -6.78
C ASP A 331 40.19 -9.85 -6.83
N LYS A 332 39.90 -11.14 -6.74
CA LYS A 332 40.87 -12.25 -6.85
C LYS A 332 41.12 -12.70 -8.29
N SER A 333 40.29 -12.25 -9.24
CA SER A 333 40.38 -12.63 -10.66
C SER A 333 41.06 -11.53 -11.53
N ASN A 334 41.34 -10.37 -10.95
CA ASN A 334 42.17 -9.32 -11.51
C ASN A 334 43.56 -9.34 -10.83
#